data_236366a802057b4adc95e66e840a9477
#
_entry.id   236366a802057b4adc95e66e840a9477
#
_cell.length_a   1.000
_cell.length_b   1.000
_cell.length_c   1.000
_cell.angle_alpha   90.00
_cell.angle_beta   90.00
_cell.angle_gamma   90.00
#
_symmetry.space_group_name_H-M   'P 1'
#
loop_
_entity.id
_entity.type
_entity.pdbx_description
1 polymer ?
#
loop_
_entity_poly.entity_id
_entity_poly.type
_entity_poly.pdbx_seq_one_letter_code
_entity_poly.pdbx_strand_id
1 'polypeptide(L)'
;FRAPHIYVATPARFMPGRKVIPDGMAERMGANTGYVGDCSDSVFMSTRGGNVYDRTFMESFVRPGFGLENWTSRTNYTCYGIIPTGPATMSFYIQRNYAQPSQYLQRLELRIDGFASINAGYSGGEFITKPLTFAGKELELNFATSAAGSVWVELQQLDGTTIPGFTKDECDEIIGDQIDRVVSWKGNTDVSAWAGKPVRLRFVMKDADLFAIRFRE
;
A
#
# COMPACT_ATOMS: atom_id res chain seq x y z
N PHE A 1 3.78 -12.38 1.15
CA PHE A 1 2.85 -13.24 1.85
C PHE A 1 1.70 -13.70 0.99
N ARG A 2 0.77 -12.79 0.70
CA ARG A 2 -0.45 -13.08 -0.06
C ARG A 2 -0.27 -12.83 -1.56
N ALA A 3 0.77 -12.09 -1.94
CA ALA A 3 1.12 -11.77 -3.32
C ALA A 3 2.57 -12.15 -3.60
N PRO A 4 2.91 -13.45 -3.71
CA PRO A 4 4.29 -13.91 -3.83
C PRO A 4 5.00 -13.47 -5.13
N HIS A 5 4.28 -12.88 -6.05
CA HIS A 5 4.79 -12.34 -7.31
C HIS A 5 5.10 -10.83 -7.27
N ILE A 6 4.93 -10.18 -6.12
CA ILE A 6 5.25 -8.77 -5.90
C ILE A 6 6.29 -8.66 -4.80
N TYR A 7 7.38 -7.99 -5.12
CA TYR A 7 8.43 -7.64 -4.17
C TYR A 7 8.34 -6.16 -3.88
N VAL A 8 8.52 -5.78 -2.62
CA VAL A 8 8.53 -4.39 -2.18
C VAL A 8 9.88 -4.03 -1.60
N ALA A 9 10.28 -2.78 -1.74
CA ALA A 9 11.48 -2.23 -1.15
C ALA A 9 11.20 -0.84 -0.58
N THR A 10 11.86 -0.55 0.53
CA THR A 10 11.82 0.76 1.19
C THR A 10 13.25 1.33 1.30
N PRO A 11 13.90 1.63 0.15
CA PRO A 11 15.26 2.11 0.16
C PRO A 11 15.35 3.53 0.71
N ALA A 12 16.53 3.86 1.20
CA ALA A 12 16.86 5.23 1.58
C ALA A 12 17.15 6.07 0.34
N ARG A 13 16.55 7.24 0.25
CA ARG A 13 16.86 8.28 -0.71
C ARG A 13 17.75 9.34 -0.01
N PHE A 14 18.99 9.44 -0.43
CA PHE A 14 19.93 10.39 0.12
C PHE A 14 19.79 11.77 -0.55
N MET A 15 19.79 12.81 0.27
CA MET A 15 19.67 14.21 -0.16
C MET A 15 20.75 15.06 0.53
N PRO A 16 21.83 15.38 -0.17
CA PRO A 16 22.93 16.21 0.38
C PRO A 16 22.53 17.67 0.53
N GLY A 17 23.20 18.37 1.45
CA GLY A 17 23.10 19.82 1.61
C GLY A 17 21.76 20.32 2.15
N ARG A 18 21.01 19.51 2.88
CA ARG A 18 19.69 19.88 3.42
C ARG A 18 19.72 20.12 4.94
N LYS A 19 20.68 20.90 5.42
CA LYS A 19 20.78 21.29 6.82
C LYS A 19 19.52 22.07 7.26
N VAL A 20 18.98 21.77 8.44
CA VAL A 20 17.78 22.42 9.01
C VAL A 20 18.05 23.10 10.33
N ILE A 21 18.90 22.51 11.18
CA ILE A 21 19.15 23.02 12.51
C ILE A 21 20.23 24.12 12.51
N PRO A 22 20.15 25.10 13.42
CA PRO A 22 21.17 26.12 13.57
C PRO A 22 22.54 25.53 13.95
N ASP A 23 23.62 26.28 13.64
CA ASP A 23 24.96 25.93 14.05
C ASP A 23 25.06 25.78 15.58
N GLY A 24 25.89 24.85 16.01
CA GLY A 24 26.06 24.52 17.43
C GLY A 24 24.89 23.84 18.12
N MET A 25 23.77 23.62 17.43
CA MET A 25 22.64 22.92 18.04
C MET A 25 22.87 21.41 18.15
N ALA A 26 23.52 20.79 17.15
CA ALA A 26 23.85 19.39 17.16
C ALA A 26 24.77 19.03 18.35
N GLU A 27 25.78 19.88 18.58
CA GLU A 27 26.70 19.72 19.71
C GLU A 27 25.97 19.80 21.05
N ARG A 28 25.07 20.80 21.23
CA ARG A 28 24.27 20.93 22.46
C ARG A 28 23.35 19.73 22.71
N MET A 29 22.91 19.07 21.66
CA MET A 29 22.09 17.85 21.75
C MET A 29 22.90 16.58 21.91
N GLY A 30 24.23 16.66 21.85
CA GLY A 30 25.11 15.49 21.82
C GLY A 30 24.99 14.66 20.55
N ALA A 31 24.47 15.24 19.46
CA ALA A 31 24.34 14.58 18.19
C ALA A 31 25.68 14.55 17.43
N ASN A 32 25.83 13.54 16.57
CA ASN A 32 26.98 13.46 15.68
C ASN A 32 26.87 14.52 14.57
N THR A 33 27.76 15.53 14.62
CA THR A 33 27.74 16.68 13.69
C THR A 33 28.04 16.30 12.25
N GLY A 34 28.64 15.15 11.99
CA GLY A 34 28.90 14.65 10.64
C GLY A 34 27.63 14.31 9.84
N TYR A 35 26.47 14.19 10.50
CA TYR A 35 25.22 13.76 9.87
C TYR A 35 24.13 14.83 9.83
N VAL A 36 24.42 16.06 10.23
CA VAL A 36 23.39 17.12 10.30
C VAL A 36 23.26 17.94 9.01
N GLY A 37 24.22 17.84 8.12
CA GLY A 37 24.23 18.57 6.83
C GLY A 37 23.36 17.93 5.74
N ASP A 38 23.10 16.63 5.87
CA ASP A 38 22.41 15.83 4.88
C ASP A 38 21.14 15.21 5.47
N CYS A 39 20.34 14.56 4.63
CA CYS A 39 19.24 13.72 5.11
C CYS A 39 19.01 12.53 4.19
N SER A 40 18.37 11.50 4.76
CA SER A 40 17.88 10.36 4.02
C SER A 40 16.46 10.05 4.46
N ASP A 41 15.59 9.77 3.52
CA ASP A 41 14.27 9.26 3.82
C ASP A 41 14.01 7.94 3.10
N SER A 42 13.08 7.15 3.64
CA SER A 42 12.62 5.94 2.98
C SER A 42 11.57 6.28 1.93
N VAL A 43 11.74 5.74 0.73
CA VAL A 43 10.72 5.76 -0.33
C VAL A 43 10.18 4.36 -0.59
N PHE A 44 9.01 4.27 -1.17
CA PHE A 44 8.38 2.98 -1.52
C PHE A 44 8.64 2.63 -2.99
N MET A 45 9.02 1.39 -3.24
CA MET A 45 9.16 0.84 -4.58
C MET A 45 8.62 -0.58 -4.63
N SER A 46 8.15 -1.01 -5.79
CA SER A 46 7.73 -2.39 -6.02
C SER A 46 8.25 -2.95 -7.34
N THR A 47 8.33 -4.28 -7.43
CA THR A 47 8.67 -4.98 -8.67
C THR A 47 7.95 -6.33 -8.74
N ARG A 48 7.71 -6.80 -9.96
CA ARG A 48 7.23 -8.16 -10.23
C ARG A 48 8.38 -9.15 -10.48
N GLY A 49 9.60 -8.78 -10.14
CA GLY A 49 10.83 -9.53 -10.35
C GLY A 49 11.76 -8.82 -11.34
N GLY A 50 13.02 -9.26 -11.36
CA GLY A 50 14.06 -8.62 -12.16
C GLY A 50 14.62 -7.34 -11.51
N ASN A 51 15.18 -6.46 -12.32
CA ASN A 51 15.91 -5.26 -11.90
C ASN A 51 15.18 -3.94 -12.20
N VAL A 52 13.91 -4.01 -12.62
CA VAL A 52 13.08 -2.82 -12.87
C VAL A 52 12.09 -2.67 -11.72
N TYR A 53 12.14 -1.52 -11.07
CA TYR A 53 11.26 -1.16 -9.96
C TYR A 53 10.32 -0.05 -10.38
N ASP A 54 9.04 -0.22 -10.05
CA ASP A 54 8.06 0.86 -10.10
C ASP A 54 8.33 1.83 -8.94
N ARG A 55 8.44 3.11 -9.28
CA ARG A 55 8.72 4.23 -8.37
C ARG A 55 7.67 5.33 -8.52
N THR A 56 6.43 4.95 -8.69
CA THR A 56 5.30 5.89 -8.84
C THR A 56 5.21 6.84 -7.64
N PHE A 57 5.45 6.32 -6.44
CA PHE A 57 5.43 7.12 -5.21
C PHE A 57 6.82 7.66 -4.91
N MET A 58 7.01 8.96 -5.12
CA MET A 58 8.29 9.64 -4.87
C MET A 58 8.32 10.44 -3.56
N GLU A 59 7.19 10.54 -2.86
CA GLU A 59 7.11 11.08 -1.52
C GLU A 59 7.76 10.15 -0.49
N SER A 60 8.09 10.70 0.66
CA SER A 60 8.62 9.91 1.78
C SER A 60 7.58 8.92 2.27
N PHE A 61 7.90 7.63 2.23
CA PHE A 61 7.04 6.55 2.76
C PHE A 61 6.95 6.63 4.28
N VAL A 62 8.04 6.96 4.95
CA VAL A 62 8.07 7.22 6.39
C VAL A 62 8.71 8.57 6.64
N ARG A 63 7.98 9.45 7.34
CA ARG A 63 8.47 10.78 7.72
C ARG A 63 9.24 10.74 9.05
N PRO A 64 10.09 11.74 9.34
CA PRO A 64 10.90 11.76 10.57
C PRO A 64 10.07 11.68 11.85
N GLY A 65 8.84 12.19 11.88
CA GLY A 65 8.00 12.25 13.08
C GLY A 65 8.19 13.53 13.88
N PHE A 66 7.60 13.56 15.07
CA PHE A 66 7.67 14.70 15.98
C PHE A 66 8.98 14.72 16.77
N GLY A 67 9.31 15.88 17.30
CA GLY A 67 10.45 16.06 18.19
C GLY A 67 11.71 16.55 17.48
N LEU A 68 12.47 17.41 18.15
CA LEU A 68 13.67 18.02 17.60
C LEU A 68 14.74 16.96 17.27
N GLU A 69 14.80 15.91 18.06
CA GLU A 69 15.72 14.78 17.88
C GLU A 69 15.55 14.11 16.50
N ASN A 70 14.31 13.94 16.04
CA ASN A 70 14.03 13.40 14.70
C ASN A 70 14.40 14.39 13.59
N TRP A 71 14.52 15.69 13.90
CA TRP A 71 14.82 16.73 12.92
C TRP A 71 16.27 17.18 12.89
N THR A 72 17.10 16.65 13.75
CA THR A 72 18.55 16.95 13.78
C THR A 72 19.22 16.49 12.50
N SER A 73 19.14 15.21 12.16
CA SER A 73 19.60 14.65 10.90
C SER A 73 18.47 14.40 9.90
N ARG A 74 17.24 14.22 10.35
CA ARG A 74 16.03 13.88 9.58
C ARG A 74 16.12 12.54 8.86
N THR A 75 17.12 11.76 9.13
CA THR A 75 17.32 10.45 8.55
C THR A 75 16.43 9.44 9.24
N ASN A 76 15.69 8.64 8.45
CA ASN A 76 14.87 7.54 8.92
C ASN A 76 15.06 6.32 8.00
N TYR A 77 15.87 5.39 8.47
CA TYR A 77 16.09 4.14 7.75
C TYR A 77 15.06 3.09 8.18
N THR A 78 14.44 2.45 7.21
CA THR A 78 13.70 1.20 7.44
C THR A 78 14.68 0.05 7.58
N CYS A 79 14.43 -0.83 8.54
CA CYS A 79 15.17 -2.07 8.68
C CYS A 79 14.73 -3.08 7.60
N TYR A 80 15.58 -4.04 7.35
CA TYR A 80 15.23 -5.14 6.45
C TYR A 80 14.14 -6.02 7.05
N GLY A 81 13.18 -6.38 6.19
CA GLY A 81 12.11 -7.31 6.50
C GLY A 81 10.81 -6.64 6.93
N ILE A 82 9.74 -7.24 6.46
CA ILE A 82 8.36 -6.94 6.85
C ILE A 82 7.73 -8.26 7.24
N ILE A 83 7.15 -8.32 8.42
CA ILE A 83 6.63 -9.56 9.01
C ILE A 83 5.15 -9.43 9.36
N PRO A 84 4.32 -10.45 9.14
CA PRO A 84 2.97 -10.49 9.67
C PRO A 84 3.03 -10.49 11.19
N THR A 85 2.26 -9.63 11.82
CA THR A 85 2.20 -9.50 13.28
C THR A 85 0.80 -9.63 13.85
N GLY A 86 -0.18 -9.80 12.98
CA GLY A 86 -1.57 -10.06 13.31
C GLY A 86 -2.34 -10.62 12.13
N PRO A 87 -3.61 -10.98 12.32
CA PRO A 87 -4.45 -11.51 11.24
C PRO A 87 -4.62 -10.55 10.07
N ALA A 88 -4.63 -9.25 10.36
CA ALA A 88 -4.84 -8.18 9.37
C ALA A 88 -3.67 -7.21 9.29
N THR A 89 -2.57 -7.46 10.01
CA THR A 89 -1.48 -6.49 10.15
C THR A 89 -0.12 -7.11 9.87
N MET A 90 0.79 -6.27 9.40
CA MET A 90 2.20 -6.56 9.26
C MET A 90 3.02 -5.41 9.84
N SER A 91 4.24 -5.70 10.27
CA SER A 91 5.11 -4.73 10.91
C SER A 91 6.47 -4.68 10.25
N PHE A 92 7.08 -3.51 10.35
CA PHE A 92 8.48 -3.27 10.04
C PHE A 92 9.05 -2.30 11.05
N TYR A 93 10.38 -2.17 11.08
CA TYR A 93 11.08 -1.31 12.02
C TYR A 93 11.76 -0.16 11.31
N ILE A 94 11.80 0.99 11.96
CA ILE A 94 12.54 2.15 11.50
C ILE A 94 13.45 2.66 12.61
N GLN A 95 14.50 3.33 12.19
CA GLN A 95 15.42 4.01 13.07
C GLN A 95 14.91 5.41 13.35
N ARG A 96 14.87 5.79 14.64
CA ARG A 96 14.51 7.12 15.11
C ARG A 96 15.69 7.79 15.80
N ASN A 97 15.68 9.11 15.85
CA ASN A 97 16.72 9.95 16.46
C ASN A 97 18.11 9.59 15.91
N TYR A 98 18.23 9.50 14.59
CA TYR A 98 19.46 9.06 13.94
C TYR A 98 20.66 9.95 14.32
N ALA A 99 21.80 9.31 14.59
CA ALA A 99 23.08 9.93 14.96
C ALA A 99 23.05 10.65 16.32
N GLN A 100 22.16 10.24 17.22
CA GLN A 100 22.05 10.79 18.58
C GLN A 100 22.14 9.71 19.65
N PRO A 101 22.53 10.07 20.90
CA PRO A 101 22.53 9.12 22.01
C PRO A 101 21.17 8.51 22.32
N SER A 102 20.08 9.23 21.96
CA SER A 102 18.70 8.80 22.13
C SER A 102 18.17 7.93 20.98
N GLN A 103 19.03 7.46 20.07
CA GLN A 103 18.63 6.63 18.94
C GLN A 103 17.95 5.33 19.38
N TYR A 104 16.84 4.97 18.70
CA TYR A 104 16.12 3.74 18.98
C TYR A 104 15.45 3.17 17.72
N LEU A 105 15.00 1.92 17.80
CA LEU A 105 14.18 1.28 16.80
C LEU A 105 12.70 1.39 17.17
N GLN A 106 11.89 1.90 16.27
CA GLN A 106 10.44 1.95 16.42
C GLN A 106 9.80 0.91 15.51
N ARG A 107 8.90 0.08 16.08
CA ARG A 107 8.00 -0.75 15.29
C ARG A 107 6.89 0.11 14.71
N LEU A 108 6.69 -0.01 13.41
CA LEU A 108 5.53 0.51 12.71
C LEU A 108 4.66 -0.65 12.26
N GLU A 109 3.36 -0.40 12.23
CA GLU A 109 2.37 -1.38 11.80
C GLU A 109 1.55 -0.81 10.66
N LEU A 110 1.23 -1.67 9.70
CA LEU A 110 0.33 -1.35 8.61
C LEU A 110 -0.57 -2.55 8.32
N ARG A 111 -1.65 -2.28 7.63
CA ARG A 111 -2.55 -3.27 7.08
C ARG A 111 -1.79 -4.27 6.20
N ILE A 112 -2.14 -5.56 6.24
CA ILE A 112 -1.61 -6.54 5.28
C ILE A 112 -1.88 -6.05 3.84
N ASP A 113 -0.83 -6.09 2.99
CA ASP A 113 -0.84 -5.60 1.60
C ASP A 113 -1.22 -4.12 1.45
N GLY A 114 -1.15 -3.34 2.53
CA GLY A 114 -1.64 -1.95 2.61
C GLY A 114 -0.58 -0.89 2.33
N PHE A 115 0.44 -1.16 1.51
CA PHE A 115 1.47 -0.17 1.15
C PHE A 115 0.94 1.00 0.34
N ALA A 116 -0.04 0.73 -0.50
CA ALA A 116 -0.71 1.69 -1.37
C ALA A 116 -2.14 1.25 -1.61
N SER A 117 -2.99 2.18 -2.02
CA SER A 117 -4.36 1.91 -2.42
C SER A 117 -4.71 2.63 -3.72
N ILE A 118 -5.75 2.16 -4.39
CA ILE A 118 -6.52 2.99 -5.32
C ILE A 118 -7.60 3.65 -4.49
N ASN A 119 -7.57 4.97 -4.41
CA ASN A 119 -8.50 5.77 -3.60
C ASN A 119 -9.55 6.43 -4.48
N ALA A 120 -10.80 6.40 -4.03
CA ALA A 120 -11.89 7.20 -4.56
C ALA A 120 -12.42 8.11 -3.46
N GLY A 121 -12.52 9.40 -3.73
CA GLY A 121 -13.12 10.36 -2.79
C GLY A 121 -14.65 10.25 -2.74
N TYR A 122 -15.29 11.15 -1.98
CA TYR A 122 -16.76 11.15 -1.79
C TYR A 122 -17.55 11.35 -3.07
N SER A 123 -17.01 12.04 -4.07
CA SER A 123 -17.64 12.17 -5.40
C SER A 123 -17.67 10.86 -6.21
N GLY A 124 -16.96 9.84 -5.73
CA GLY A 124 -16.82 8.57 -6.42
C GLY A 124 -15.81 8.59 -7.56
N GLY A 125 -15.57 7.42 -8.11
CA GLY A 125 -14.70 7.20 -9.25
C GLY A 125 -14.74 5.75 -9.69
N GLU A 126 -14.14 5.47 -10.82
CA GLU A 126 -14.01 4.10 -11.34
C GLU A 126 -12.67 3.87 -12.00
N PHE A 127 -12.26 2.62 -12.04
CA PHE A 127 -11.13 2.19 -12.85
C PHE A 127 -11.35 0.79 -13.41
N ILE A 128 -10.64 0.48 -14.48
CA ILE A 128 -10.67 -0.83 -15.13
C ILE A 128 -9.24 -1.39 -15.14
N THR A 129 -9.08 -2.64 -14.76
CA THR A 129 -7.77 -3.31 -14.82
C THR A 129 -7.30 -3.50 -16.25
N LYS A 130 -6.00 -3.67 -16.44
CA LYS A 130 -5.49 -4.33 -17.64
C LYS A 130 -6.07 -5.74 -17.71
N PRO A 131 -6.08 -6.37 -18.91
CA PRO A 131 -6.44 -7.78 -19.03
C PRO A 131 -5.64 -8.63 -18.06
N LEU A 132 -6.32 -9.53 -17.35
CA LEU A 132 -5.73 -10.48 -16.45
C LEU A 132 -6.35 -11.87 -16.62
N THR A 133 -5.58 -12.90 -16.31
CA THR A 133 -6.06 -14.27 -16.14
C THR A 133 -5.85 -14.69 -14.70
N PHE A 134 -6.74 -15.50 -14.18
CA PHE A 134 -6.67 -15.98 -12.80
C PHE A 134 -6.93 -17.47 -12.70
N ALA A 135 -6.55 -18.05 -11.58
CA ALA A 135 -6.98 -19.35 -11.10
C ALA A 135 -7.76 -19.15 -9.80
N GLY A 136 -8.69 -20.07 -9.52
CA GLY A 136 -9.56 -19.97 -8.35
C GLY A 136 -11.01 -19.72 -8.72
N LYS A 137 -11.87 -19.69 -7.71
CA LYS A 137 -13.32 -19.60 -7.88
C LYS A 137 -13.97 -18.39 -7.23
N GLU A 138 -13.28 -17.70 -6.32
CA GLU A 138 -13.82 -16.54 -5.62
C GLU A 138 -12.86 -15.35 -5.73
N LEU A 139 -13.41 -14.16 -5.94
CA LEU A 139 -12.67 -12.90 -5.89
C LEU A 139 -12.74 -12.31 -4.49
N GLU A 140 -11.58 -12.09 -3.86
CA GLU A 140 -11.48 -11.40 -2.57
C GLU A 140 -10.91 -9.99 -2.73
N LEU A 141 -11.41 -9.07 -1.92
CA LEU A 141 -10.92 -7.70 -1.80
C LEU A 141 -10.31 -7.45 -0.42
N ASN A 142 -9.21 -6.73 -0.42
CA ASN A 142 -8.68 -6.02 0.73
C ASN A 142 -9.00 -4.54 0.53
N PHE A 143 -9.92 -3.99 1.30
CA PHE A 143 -10.50 -2.68 1.08
C PHE A 143 -10.93 -2.03 2.40
N ALA A 144 -11.15 -0.72 2.35
CA ALA A 144 -11.83 0.04 3.40
C ALA A 144 -12.75 1.08 2.76
N THR A 145 -13.92 1.30 3.35
CA THR A 145 -14.81 2.41 3.00
C THR A 145 -15.05 3.30 4.20
N SER A 146 -15.52 4.51 3.97
CA SER A 146 -16.22 5.26 5.02
C SER A 146 -17.61 4.64 5.29
N ALA A 147 -18.31 5.15 6.28
CA ALA A 147 -19.70 4.71 6.57
C ALA A 147 -20.68 5.03 5.42
N ALA A 148 -20.34 5.97 4.55
CA ALA A 148 -21.13 6.35 3.38
C ALA A 148 -20.48 5.90 2.06
N GLY A 149 -19.38 5.21 2.15
CA GLY A 149 -18.61 4.71 1.01
C GLY A 149 -19.05 3.32 0.58
N SER A 150 -18.66 2.95 -0.62
CA SER A 150 -19.01 1.65 -1.19
C SER A 150 -18.09 1.26 -2.33
N VAL A 151 -18.04 -0.04 -2.62
CA VAL A 151 -17.34 -0.62 -3.76
C VAL A 151 -18.27 -1.57 -4.50
N TRP A 152 -18.27 -1.52 -5.82
CA TRP A 152 -18.89 -2.51 -6.69
C TRP A 152 -17.86 -3.02 -7.70
N VAL A 153 -18.04 -4.26 -8.10
CA VAL A 153 -17.15 -4.93 -9.06
C VAL A 153 -17.96 -5.47 -10.23
N GLU A 154 -17.42 -5.32 -11.43
CA GLU A 154 -17.97 -5.86 -12.66
C GLU A 154 -16.89 -6.64 -13.39
N LEU A 155 -17.23 -7.82 -13.94
CA LEU A 155 -16.38 -8.54 -14.85
C LEU A 155 -16.71 -8.13 -16.30
N GLN A 156 -15.66 -7.89 -17.07
CA GLN A 156 -15.77 -7.52 -18.48
C GLN A 156 -14.92 -8.44 -19.37
N GLN A 157 -15.37 -8.62 -20.61
CA GLN A 157 -14.56 -9.17 -21.68
C GLN A 157 -13.46 -8.16 -22.09
N LEU A 158 -12.55 -8.59 -22.96
CA LEU A 158 -11.42 -7.74 -23.40
C LEU A 158 -11.85 -6.49 -24.15
N ASP A 159 -12.98 -6.55 -24.86
CA ASP A 159 -13.56 -5.43 -25.58
C ASP A 159 -14.35 -4.44 -24.70
N GLY A 160 -14.45 -4.73 -23.40
CA GLY A 160 -15.21 -3.93 -22.44
C GLY A 160 -16.67 -4.34 -22.28
N THR A 161 -17.13 -5.36 -23.02
CA THR A 161 -18.50 -5.89 -22.86
C THR A 161 -18.65 -6.53 -21.49
N THR A 162 -19.70 -6.13 -20.77
CA THR A 162 -20.03 -6.68 -19.45
C THR A 162 -20.43 -8.14 -19.55
N ILE A 163 -19.97 -8.95 -18.63
CA ILE A 163 -20.32 -10.37 -18.55
C ILE A 163 -21.64 -10.52 -17.78
N PRO A 164 -22.72 -11.07 -18.39
CA PRO A 164 -23.98 -11.31 -17.68
C PRO A 164 -23.79 -12.16 -16.44
N GLY A 165 -24.45 -11.83 -15.35
CA GLY A 165 -24.30 -12.44 -14.04
C GLY A 165 -23.19 -11.84 -13.17
N PHE A 166 -22.36 -10.92 -13.76
CA PHE A 166 -21.24 -10.28 -13.07
C PHE A 166 -21.22 -8.76 -13.35
N THR A 167 -22.36 -8.17 -13.60
CA THR A 167 -22.49 -6.73 -13.86
C THR A 167 -22.42 -5.94 -12.57
N LYS A 168 -22.11 -4.64 -12.66
CA LYS A 168 -22.14 -3.73 -11.51
C LYS A 168 -23.50 -3.75 -10.81
N ASP A 169 -24.61 -3.78 -11.57
CA ASP A 169 -25.97 -3.73 -11.01
C ASP A 169 -26.40 -5.08 -10.36
N GLU A 170 -25.67 -6.13 -10.63
CA GLU A 170 -25.84 -7.43 -9.98
C GLU A 170 -24.90 -7.61 -8.79
N CYS A 171 -23.84 -6.81 -8.70
CA CYS A 171 -22.89 -6.86 -7.59
C CYS A 171 -23.57 -6.41 -6.28
N ASP A 172 -23.47 -7.25 -5.27
CA ASP A 172 -23.88 -6.88 -3.92
C ASP A 172 -22.99 -5.76 -3.41
N GLU A 173 -23.58 -4.72 -2.84
CA GLU A 173 -22.83 -3.56 -2.36
C GLU A 173 -21.81 -3.95 -1.30
N ILE A 174 -20.56 -3.51 -1.47
CA ILE A 174 -19.46 -3.83 -0.57
C ILE A 174 -19.15 -2.61 0.28
N ILE A 175 -19.40 -2.73 1.58
CA ILE A 175 -19.17 -1.71 2.60
C ILE A 175 -18.35 -2.31 3.74
N GLY A 176 -17.48 -1.54 4.36
CA GLY A 176 -16.74 -1.95 5.55
C GLY A 176 -15.24 -1.79 5.42
N ASP A 177 -14.53 -2.49 6.30
CA ASP A 177 -13.07 -2.50 6.40
C ASP A 177 -12.63 -3.96 6.61
N GLN A 178 -12.21 -4.65 5.53
CA GLN A 178 -11.89 -6.08 5.53
C GLN A 178 -10.69 -6.37 4.64
N ILE A 179 -9.95 -7.42 4.99
CA ILE A 179 -8.77 -7.85 4.21
C ILE A 179 -9.07 -9.00 3.25
N ASP A 180 -10.24 -9.64 3.37
CA ASP A 180 -10.61 -10.91 2.73
C ASP A 180 -12.10 -10.98 2.36
N ARG A 181 -12.68 -9.85 1.98
CA ARG A 181 -14.07 -9.77 1.56
C ARG A 181 -14.29 -10.50 0.23
N VAL A 182 -15.07 -11.56 0.24
CA VAL A 182 -15.53 -12.21 -0.99
C VAL A 182 -16.56 -11.35 -1.69
N VAL A 183 -16.35 -11.11 -2.98
CA VAL A 183 -17.31 -10.41 -3.84
C VAL A 183 -18.44 -11.34 -4.23
N SER A 184 -19.67 -10.85 -4.23
CA SER A 184 -20.83 -11.58 -4.69
C SER A 184 -21.69 -10.75 -5.66
N TRP A 185 -22.39 -11.46 -6.54
CA TRP A 185 -23.32 -10.91 -7.51
C TRP A 185 -24.66 -11.62 -7.31
N LYS A 186 -25.63 -10.92 -6.70
CA LYS A 186 -26.93 -11.51 -6.27
C LYS A 186 -26.72 -12.80 -5.45
N GLY A 187 -25.73 -12.76 -4.54
CA GLY A 187 -25.35 -13.88 -3.69
C GLY A 187 -24.47 -14.95 -4.35
N ASN A 188 -24.22 -14.89 -5.65
CA ASN A 188 -23.28 -15.79 -6.33
C ASN A 188 -21.84 -15.27 -6.16
N THR A 189 -20.94 -16.11 -5.67
CA THR A 189 -19.51 -15.80 -5.50
C THR A 189 -18.61 -16.48 -6.52
N ASP A 190 -19.17 -17.44 -7.29
CA ASP A 190 -18.39 -18.34 -8.15
C ASP A 190 -18.05 -17.67 -9.50
N VAL A 191 -16.78 -17.39 -9.69
CA VAL A 191 -16.20 -16.86 -10.93
C VAL A 191 -15.39 -17.92 -11.70
N SER A 192 -15.43 -19.20 -11.28
CA SER A 192 -14.60 -20.28 -11.84
C SER A 192 -14.81 -20.51 -13.34
N ALA A 193 -15.98 -20.22 -13.87
CA ALA A 193 -16.27 -20.30 -15.31
C ALA A 193 -15.37 -19.39 -16.17
N TRP A 194 -14.73 -18.40 -15.55
CA TRP A 194 -13.82 -17.44 -16.18
C TRP A 194 -12.36 -17.69 -15.82
N ALA A 195 -12.07 -18.65 -14.96
CA ALA A 195 -10.69 -19.04 -14.64
C ALA A 195 -9.95 -19.47 -15.91
N GLY A 196 -8.69 -19.03 -16.05
CA GLY A 196 -7.87 -19.29 -17.23
C GLY A 196 -8.23 -18.48 -18.48
N LYS A 197 -9.34 -17.74 -18.46
CA LYS A 197 -9.73 -16.85 -19.57
C LYS A 197 -9.32 -15.41 -19.27
N PRO A 198 -8.86 -14.63 -20.25
CA PRO A 198 -8.53 -13.24 -20.02
C PRO A 198 -9.80 -12.40 -19.84
N VAL A 199 -9.85 -11.68 -18.73
CA VAL A 199 -10.96 -10.76 -18.36
C VAL A 199 -10.41 -9.41 -17.90
N ARG A 200 -11.27 -8.44 -17.76
CA ARG A 200 -11.01 -7.18 -17.04
C ARG A 200 -11.94 -7.10 -15.83
N LEU A 201 -11.48 -6.44 -14.78
CA LEU A 201 -12.30 -6.05 -13.64
C LEU A 201 -12.51 -4.55 -13.69
N ARG A 202 -13.77 -4.11 -13.64
CA ARG A 202 -14.14 -2.72 -13.42
C ARG A 202 -14.56 -2.55 -11.98
N PHE A 203 -13.96 -1.59 -11.29
CA PHE A 203 -14.30 -1.19 -9.94
C PHE A 203 -14.97 0.16 -9.98
N VAL A 204 -16.15 0.28 -9.37
CA VAL A 204 -16.84 1.55 -9.13
C VAL A 204 -16.79 1.77 -7.63
N MET A 205 -16.23 2.89 -7.20
CA MET A 205 -15.91 3.14 -5.81
C MET A 205 -16.39 4.54 -5.39
N LYS A 206 -16.76 4.66 -4.13
CA LYS A 206 -17.10 5.94 -3.50
C LYS A 206 -16.55 5.93 -2.07
N ASP A 207 -15.81 6.99 -1.73
CA ASP A 207 -15.22 7.19 -0.40
C ASP A 207 -14.59 5.90 0.16
N ALA A 208 -13.67 5.33 -0.62
CA ALA A 208 -13.13 4.00 -0.42
C ALA A 208 -11.67 3.89 -0.88
N ASP A 209 -10.96 2.95 -0.26
CA ASP A 209 -9.62 2.52 -0.62
C ASP A 209 -9.63 1.03 -0.97
N LEU A 210 -9.10 0.67 -2.14
CA LEU A 210 -8.82 -0.71 -2.53
C LEU A 210 -7.31 -0.97 -2.47
N PHE A 211 -6.89 -1.83 -1.55
CA PHE A 211 -5.47 -2.14 -1.31
C PHE A 211 -4.97 -3.32 -2.13
N ALA A 212 -5.75 -4.39 -2.20
CA ALA A 212 -5.36 -5.58 -2.94
C ALA A 212 -6.58 -6.39 -3.38
N ILE A 213 -6.37 -7.22 -4.40
CA ILE A 213 -7.31 -8.24 -4.85
C ILE A 213 -6.60 -9.58 -4.96
N ARG A 214 -7.32 -10.66 -4.75
CA ARG A 214 -6.85 -12.00 -5.09
C ARG A 214 -8.02 -12.90 -5.50
N PHE A 215 -7.69 -13.94 -6.25
CA PHE A 215 -8.59 -15.05 -6.49
C PHE A 215 -8.15 -16.24 -5.63
N ARG A 216 -9.11 -16.96 -5.05
CA ARG A 216 -8.87 -18.14 -4.21
C ARG A 216 -9.66 -19.34 -4.68
N GLU A 217 -9.22 -20.52 -4.23
CA GLU A 217 -9.88 -21.81 -4.45
C GLU A 217 -11.23 -21.92 -3.70
#